data_9e45d1bc90fddfba9353b26baf32c15f
#
_entry.id   9e45d1bc90fddfba9353b26baf32c15f
#
_cell.length_a   1.000
_cell.length_b   1.000
_cell.length_c   1.000
_cell.angle_alpha   90.00
_cell.angle_beta   90.00
_cell.angle_gamma   90.00
#
_symmetry.space_group_name_H-M   'P 1'
#
loop_
_entity.id
_entity.type
_entity.pdbx_description
1 polymer ?
#
loop_
_entity_poly.entity_id
_entity_poly.type
_entity_poly.pdbx_seq_one_letter_code
_entity_poly.pdbx_strand_id
1 'polypeptide(L)'
;MVLSNGPYNVQLLTEQDGLRDGPNYSNGKVYYPVEVQENLPIIVMIPGFISYISSIEEWGPYLASYGFATMFVNVNSIFEDPYSRAEAIIDGITTMKLENERLNSPLNGKLNLSSLAVGGWSMGGGGAQIASQLDESVDAVIALSA
;
A
#
# COMPACT_ATOMS: atom_id res chain seq x y z
N MET A 1 11.46 18.70 -12.52
CA MET A 1 12.09 18.61 -11.18
C MET A 1 12.41 17.16 -10.90
N VAL A 2 13.66 16.79 -10.72
CA VAL A 2 14.02 15.43 -10.31
C VAL A 2 13.87 15.37 -8.80
N LEU A 3 12.94 14.55 -8.31
CA LEU A 3 12.79 14.30 -6.88
C LEU A 3 13.99 13.44 -6.44
N SER A 4 14.71 13.88 -5.43
CA SER A 4 15.78 13.07 -4.82
C SER A 4 15.17 12.01 -3.93
N ASN A 5 15.73 10.81 -3.93
CA ASN A 5 15.36 9.76 -2.96
C ASN A 5 15.70 10.17 -1.53
N GLY A 6 14.99 9.60 -0.59
CA GLY A 6 15.27 9.71 0.84
C GLY A 6 16.55 8.93 1.25
N PRO A 7 16.88 8.93 2.55
CA PRO A 7 18.15 8.40 3.03
C PRO A 7 18.22 6.88 3.13
N TYR A 8 17.09 6.17 3.01
CA TYR A 8 17.04 4.72 3.23
C TYR A 8 17.14 3.92 1.94
N ASN A 9 17.80 2.76 2.02
CA ASN A 9 17.76 1.74 0.96
C ASN A 9 16.40 1.03 0.99
N VAL A 10 15.92 0.65 -0.18
CA VAL A 10 14.58 0.09 -0.37
C VAL A 10 14.65 -1.33 -0.90
N GLN A 11 13.80 -2.21 -0.36
CA GLN A 11 13.57 -3.54 -0.89
C GLN A 11 12.10 -3.76 -1.21
N LEU A 12 11.84 -4.76 -2.05
CA LEU A 12 10.52 -5.16 -2.51
C LEU A 12 10.15 -6.51 -1.93
N LEU A 13 8.91 -6.63 -1.43
CA LEU A 13 8.28 -7.85 -0.95
C LEU A 13 7.06 -8.16 -1.82
N THR A 14 6.95 -9.40 -2.29
CA THR A 14 5.84 -9.87 -3.14
C THR A 14 5.30 -11.22 -2.65
N GLU A 15 4.30 -11.77 -3.35
CA GLU A 15 3.76 -13.10 -3.07
C GLU A 15 4.81 -14.20 -3.18
N GLN A 16 5.84 -14.01 -4.01
CA GLN A 16 6.96 -14.94 -4.11
C GLN A 16 7.77 -15.04 -2.80
N ASP A 17 7.71 -14.00 -1.98
CA ASP A 17 8.33 -13.94 -0.67
C ASP A 17 7.37 -14.33 0.46
N GLY A 18 6.16 -14.75 0.12
CA GLY A 18 5.13 -15.18 1.05
C GLY A 18 4.12 -14.09 1.46
N LEU A 19 4.11 -12.94 0.77
CA LEU A 19 3.08 -11.93 0.98
C LEU A 19 1.70 -12.52 0.65
N ARG A 20 0.70 -12.20 1.47
CA ARG A 20 -0.69 -12.65 1.24
C ARG A 20 -1.24 -12.07 -0.06
N ASP A 21 -2.03 -12.87 -0.76
CA ASP A 21 -2.69 -12.54 -2.01
C ASP A 21 -4.22 -12.52 -1.83
N GLY A 22 -4.82 -11.37 -1.90
CA GLY A 22 -6.27 -11.17 -1.92
C GLY A 22 -7.08 -11.64 -0.72
N PRO A 23 -8.39 -11.90 -0.93
CA PRO A 23 -9.12 -12.13 -2.20
C PRO A 23 -9.63 -10.88 -2.95
N ASN A 24 -9.72 -9.71 -2.30
CA ASN A 24 -10.31 -8.52 -2.91
C ASN A 24 -9.34 -7.73 -3.80
N TYR A 25 -8.13 -8.23 -3.99
CA TYR A 25 -7.15 -7.74 -4.95
C TYR A 25 -6.38 -8.92 -5.59
N SER A 26 -5.76 -8.73 -6.74
CA SER A 26 -5.17 -9.83 -7.50
C SER A 26 -3.70 -10.09 -7.21
N ASN A 27 -2.96 -9.08 -6.80
CA ASN A 27 -1.58 -9.19 -6.33
C ASN A 27 -1.16 -7.92 -5.61
N GLY A 28 -0.15 -8.03 -4.76
CA GLY A 28 0.39 -6.91 -4.00
C GLY A 28 1.90 -6.78 -4.14
N LYS A 29 2.39 -5.58 -3.90
CA LYS A 29 3.81 -5.26 -3.79
C LYS A 29 4.02 -4.36 -2.59
N VAL A 30 5.00 -4.65 -1.75
CA VAL A 30 5.37 -3.81 -0.62
C VAL A 30 6.81 -3.33 -0.77
N TYR A 31 6.99 -2.03 -0.86
CA TYR A 31 8.30 -1.38 -0.80
C TYR A 31 8.57 -0.94 0.63
N TYR A 32 9.74 -1.23 1.16
CA TYR A 32 10.06 -0.90 2.55
C TYR A 32 11.53 -0.49 2.73
N PRO A 33 11.83 0.39 3.70
CA PRO A 33 13.20 0.77 4.02
C PRO A 33 13.90 -0.33 4.82
N VAL A 34 15.12 -0.69 4.41
CA VAL A 34 15.88 -1.80 5.01
C VAL A 34 16.40 -1.45 6.41
N GLU A 35 16.81 -0.21 6.61
CA GLU A 35 17.50 0.21 7.85
C GLU A 35 16.55 0.52 9.00
N VAL A 36 15.25 0.73 8.70
CA VAL A 36 14.25 1.04 9.73
C VAL A 36 13.71 -0.26 10.32
N GLN A 37 13.90 -0.46 11.63
CA GLN A 37 13.62 -1.74 12.31
C GLN A 37 12.35 -1.73 13.15
N GLU A 38 11.73 -0.58 13.35
CA GLU A 38 10.52 -0.45 14.17
C GLU A 38 9.70 0.79 13.78
N ASN A 39 8.42 0.77 14.13
CA ASN A 39 7.51 1.92 13.97
C ASN A 39 7.40 2.44 12.54
N LEU A 40 7.47 1.56 11.54
CA LEU A 40 7.26 1.91 10.14
C LEU A 40 5.79 2.31 9.90
N PRO A 41 5.51 3.56 9.53
CA PRO A 41 4.17 3.93 9.08
C PRO A 41 3.82 3.23 7.78
N ILE A 42 2.53 2.96 7.59
CA ILE A 42 2.02 2.16 6.47
C ILE A 42 1.26 3.05 5.50
N ILE A 43 1.48 2.83 4.20
CA ILE A 43 0.67 3.42 3.13
C ILE A 43 0.17 2.27 2.24
N VAL A 44 -1.15 2.21 1.98
CA VAL A 44 -1.74 1.27 1.01
C VAL A 44 -2.33 2.06 -0.15
N MET A 45 -1.89 1.74 -1.37
CA MET A 45 -2.25 2.48 -2.58
C MET A 45 -2.87 1.57 -3.65
N ILE A 46 -3.77 2.13 -4.44
CA ILE A 46 -4.46 1.44 -5.53
C ILE A 46 -4.46 2.29 -6.81
N PRO A 47 -4.35 1.67 -8.01
CA PRO A 47 -4.41 2.37 -9.28
C PRO A 47 -5.83 2.86 -9.64
N GLY A 48 -5.91 3.66 -10.72
CA GLY A 48 -7.14 4.20 -11.25
C GLY A 48 -7.89 3.26 -12.20
N PHE A 49 -8.92 3.81 -12.85
CA PHE A 49 -9.72 3.08 -13.82
C PHE A 49 -8.90 2.66 -15.06
N ILE A 50 -9.09 1.43 -15.53
CA ILE A 50 -8.34 0.84 -16.64
C ILE A 50 -6.81 0.94 -16.43
N SER A 51 -6.34 0.75 -15.20
CA SER A 51 -4.92 0.76 -14.91
C SER A 51 -4.51 -0.28 -13.87
N TYR A 52 -3.22 -0.58 -13.85
CA TYR A 52 -2.57 -1.52 -12.95
C TYR A 52 -1.56 -0.80 -12.05
N ILE A 53 -0.98 -1.50 -11.09
CA ILE A 53 0.05 -1.00 -10.17
C ILE A 53 1.14 -0.21 -10.91
N SER A 54 1.55 -0.66 -12.11
CA SER A 54 2.59 -0.01 -12.91
C SER A 54 2.35 1.48 -13.20
N SER A 55 1.09 1.93 -13.12
CA SER A 55 0.75 3.35 -13.33
C SER A 55 1.15 4.26 -12.16
N ILE A 56 1.33 3.70 -10.97
CA ILE A 56 1.64 4.44 -9.73
C ILE A 56 2.82 3.86 -8.95
N GLU A 57 3.43 2.80 -9.44
CA GLU A 57 4.45 2.02 -8.72
C GLU A 57 5.70 2.83 -8.37
N GLU A 58 6.04 3.85 -9.15
CA GLU A 58 7.21 4.70 -8.89
C GLU A 58 7.14 5.43 -7.55
N TRP A 59 5.94 5.63 -7.00
CA TRP A 59 5.76 6.17 -5.66
C TRP A 59 6.28 5.23 -4.56
N GLY A 60 6.31 3.92 -4.81
CA GLY A 60 6.70 2.92 -3.82
C GLY A 60 8.15 3.07 -3.34
N PRO A 61 9.15 2.95 -4.23
CA PRO A 61 10.54 3.16 -3.85
C PRO A 61 10.79 4.55 -3.28
N TYR A 62 10.15 5.57 -3.83
CA TYR A 62 10.29 6.95 -3.36
C TYR A 62 9.82 7.10 -1.91
N LEU A 63 8.59 6.72 -1.59
CA LEU A 63 8.03 6.82 -0.24
C LEU A 63 8.79 5.92 0.75
N ALA A 64 9.15 4.71 0.33
CA ALA A 64 9.92 3.81 1.19
C ALA A 64 11.32 4.37 1.52
N SER A 65 11.95 5.07 0.60
CA SER A 65 13.25 5.72 0.86
C SER A 65 13.17 6.82 1.93
N TYR A 66 11.97 7.31 2.21
CA TYR A 66 11.70 8.27 3.30
C TYR A 66 11.18 7.62 4.58
N GLY A 67 11.07 6.30 4.63
CA GLY A 67 10.75 5.58 5.85
C GLY A 67 9.31 5.07 5.95
N PHE A 68 8.61 4.89 4.83
CA PHE A 68 7.25 4.33 4.81
C PHE A 68 7.25 2.90 4.26
N ALA A 69 6.54 1.98 4.90
CA ALA A 69 6.17 0.72 4.28
C ALA A 69 4.99 0.95 3.34
N THR A 70 5.22 0.92 2.03
CA THR A 70 4.23 1.29 1.02
C THR A 70 3.78 0.07 0.24
N MET A 71 2.52 -0.32 0.41
CA MET A 71 1.88 -1.41 -0.31
C MET A 71 1.06 -0.89 -1.48
N PHE A 72 1.21 -1.54 -2.62
CA PHE A 72 0.32 -1.40 -3.76
C PHE A 72 -0.51 -2.66 -3.91
N VAL A 73 -1.82 -2.50 -4.06
CA VAL A 73 -2.75 -3.58 -4.39
C VAL A 73 -3.22 -3.43 -5.83
N ASN A 74 -3.18 -4.52 -6.59
CA ASN A 74 -3.71 -4.53 -7.94
C ASN A 74 -5.19 -4.93 -7.90
N VAL A 75 -5.96 -4.39 -8.83
CA VAL A 75 -7.39 -4.68 -8.93
C VAL A 75 -7.62 -6.09 -9.50
N ASN A 76 -8.72 -6.74 -9.12
CA ASN A 76 -9.16 -7.99 -9.75
C ASN A 76 -9.68 -7.75 -11.17
N SER A 77 -10.28 -6.59 -11.41
CA SER A 77 -10.67 -6.12 -12.74
C SER A 77 -10.37 -4.64 -12.88
N ILE A 78 -9.81 -4.25 -14.02
CA ILE A 78 -9.53 -2.84 -14.32
C ILE A 78 -10.80 -1.98 -14.42
N PHE A 79 -11.97 -2.61 -14.52
CA PHE A 79 -13.28 -1.96 -14.57
C PHE A 79 -13.98 -1.83 -13.20
N GLU A 80 -13.32 -2.25 -12.12
CA GLU A 80 -13.88 -2.11 -10.78
C GLU A 80 -14.18 -0.65 -10.41
N ASP A 81 -15.33 -0.48 -9.75
CA ASP A 81 -15.82 0.80 -9.27
C ASP A 81 -15.05 1.28 -8.02
N PRO A 82 -15.30 2.52 -7.52
CA PRO A 82 -14.62 3.02 -6.33
C PRO A 82 -14.90 2.20 -5.05
N TYR A 83 -16.07 1.58 -4.91
CA TYR A 83 -16.39 0.75 -3.73
C TYR A 83 -15.58 -0.55 -3.72
N SER A 84 -15.48 -1.24 -4.84
CA SER A 84 -14.63 -2.43 -4.98
C SER A 84 -13.15 -2.09 -4.74
N ARG A 85 -12.71 -0.91 -5.17
CA ARG A 85 -11.35 -0.42 -4.90
C ARG A 85 -11.13 -0.12 -3.42
N ALA A 86 -12.15 0.39 -2.74
CA ALA A 86 -12.10 0.56 -1.27
C ALA A 86 -11.95 -0.79 -0.55
N GLU A 87 -12.70 -1.81 -0.98
CA GLU A 87 -12.58 -3.17 -0.44
C GLU A 87 -11.19 -3.76 -0.67
N ALA A 88 -10.61 -3.53 -1.85
CA ALA A 88 -9.24 -3.94 -2.17
C ALA A 88 -8.21 -3.25 -1.24
N ILE A 89 -8.35 -1.97 -0.99
CA ILE A 89 -7.50 -1.23 -0.03
C ILE A 89 -7.62 -1.80 1.37
N ILE A 90 -8.84 -2.04 1.85
CA ILE A 90 -9.10 -2.59 3.19
C ILE A 90 -8.49 -4.00 3.31
N ASP A 91 -8.59 -4.81 2.26
CA ASP A 91 -7.95 -6.12 2.22
C ASP A 91 -6.41 -6.01 2.21
N GLY A 92 -5.86 -5.00 1.55
CA GLY A 92 -4.44 -4.65 1.62
C GLY A 92 -3.99 -4.27 3.04
N ILE A 93 -4.82 -3.50 3.76
CA ILE A 93 -4.58 -3.18 5.18
C ILE A 93 -4.53 -4.46 6.02
N THR A 94 -5.45 -5.39 5.78
CA THR A 94 -5.46 -6.71 6.43
C THR A 94 -4.15 -7.45 6.15
N THR A 95 -3.68 -7.44 4.90
CA THR A 95 -2.41 -8.06 4.52
C THR A 95 -1.24 -7.45 5.29
N MET A 96 -1.16 -6.13 5.42
CA MET A 96 -0.09 -5.47 6.16
C MET A 96 -0.14 -5.81 7.66
N LYS A 97 -1.32 -5.90 8.27
CA LYS A 97 -1.48 -6.35 9.66
C LYS A 97 -0.97 -7.78 9.85
N LEU A 98 -1.32 -8.69 8.95
CA LEU A 98 -0.86 -10.08 8.98
C LEU A 98 0.64 -10.19 8.71
N GLU A 99 1.18 -9.36 7.83
CA GLU A 99 2.62 -9.33 7.54
C GLU A 99 3.45 -8.91 8.75
N ASN A 100 2.92 -8.01 9.57
CA ASN A 100 3.54 -7.63 10.85
C ASN A 100 3.62 -8.80 11.85
N GLU A 101 2.75 -9.79 11.71
CA GLU A 101 2.69 -10.99 12.57
C GLU A 101 3.43 -12.19 11.98
N ARG A 102 3.64 -12.23 10.67
CA ARG A 102 4.28 -13.36 9.97
C ARG A 102 5.76 -13.48 10.38
N LEU A 103 6.12 -14.59 11.04
CA LEU A 103 7.44 -14.78 11.66
C LEU A 103 8.61 -14.69 10.68
N ASN A 104 8.43 -15.16 9.45
CA ASN A 104 9.49 -15.15 8.41
C ASN A 104 9.46 -13.89 7.53
N SER A 105 8.58 -12.95 7.83
CA SER A 105 8.53 -11.69 7.12
C SER A 105 9.68 -10.77 7.48
N PRO A 106 10.28 -10.06 6.51
CA PRO A 106 11.22 -8.98 6.82
C PRO A 106 10.55 -7.82 7.56
N LEU A 107 9.21 -7.76 7.58
CA LEU A 107 8.41 -6.73 8.27
C LEU A 107 7.87 -7.18 9.62
N ASN A 108 8.14 -8.41 10.05
CA ASN A 108 7.65 -8.93 11.33
C ASN A 108 8.00 -8.01 12.50
N GLY A 109 6.97 -7.53 13.19
CA GLY A 109 7.11 -6.66 14.36
C GLY A 109 7.61 -5.24 14.07
N LYS A 110 7.74 -4.84 12.78
CA LYS A 110 8.33 -3.54 12.41
C LYS A 110 7.30 -2.47 12.04
N LEU A 111 6.06 -2.86 11.75
CA LEU A 111 5.02 -1.94 11.28
C LEU A 111 4.35 -1.21 12.44
N ASN A 112 4.08 0.08 12.26
CA ASN A 112 3.24 0.87 13.15
C ASN A 112 1.78 0.83 12.67
N LEU A 113 1.00 -0.06 13.26
CA LEU A 113 -0.42 -0.24 12.89
C LEU A 113 -1.31 0.95 13.32
N SER A 114 -0.76 1.89 14.10
CA SER A 114 -1.43 3.13 14.49
C SER A 114 -1.05 4.33 13.62
N SER A 115 -0.33 4.11 12.53
CA SER A 115 0.09 5.13 11.56
C SER A 115 -0.17 4.62 10.15
N LEU A 116 -1.39 4.80 9.67
CA LEU A 116 -1.90 4.20 8.44
C LEU A 116 -2.50 5.26 7.52
N ALA A 117 -1.96 5.35 6.31
CA ALA A 117 -2.54 6.12 5.22
C ALA A 117 -3.04 5.20 4.11
N VAL A 118 -4.05 5.63 3.40
CA VAL A 118 -4.51 5.00 2.15
C VAL A 118 -4.45 6.01 1.02
N GLY A 119 -4.23 5.52 -0.19
CA GLY A 119 -4.14 6.42 -1.33
C GLY A 119 -4.47 5.76 -2.65
N GLY A 120 -4.59 6.58 -3.66
CA GLY A 120 -4.82 6.10 -5.01
C GLY A 120 -4.85 7.22 -6.03
N TRP A 121 -4.75 6.83 -7.29
CA TRP A 121 -4.82 7.73 -8.42
C TRP A 121 -6.19 7.68 -9.07
N SER A 122 -6.76 8.83 -9.45
CA SER A 122 -8.03 8.96 -10.14
C SER A 122 -9.15 8.20 -9.39
N MET A 123 -9.82 7.25 -10.00
CA MET A 123 -10.83 6.41 -9.36
C MET A 123 -10.29 5.65 -8.13
N GLY A 124 -9.00 5.32 -8.10
CA GLY A 124 -8.33 4.78 -6.92
C GLY A 124 -8.29 5.76 -5.76
N GLY A 125 -8.14 7.05 -6.02
CA GLY A 125 -8.27 8.11 -5.03
C GLY A 125 -9.68 8.17 -4.41
N GLY A 126 -10.72 8.00 -5.24
CA GLY A 126 -12.10 7.84 -4.78
C GLY A 126 -12.27 6.60 -3.87
N GLY A 127 -11.68 5.48 -4.27
CA GLY A 127 -11.65 4.26 -3.45
C GLY A 127 -10.97 4.48 -2.11
N ALA A 128 -9.86 5.22 -2.08
CA ALA A 128 -9.15 5.55 -0.85
C ALA A 128 -9.99 6.42 0.09
N GLN A 129 -10.73 7.38 -0.44
CA GLN A 129 -11.66 8.19 0.36
C GLN A 129 -12.77 7.34 0.97
N ILE A 130 -13.36 6.42 0.20
CA ILE A 130 -14.37 5.49 0.71
C ILE A 130 -13.77 4.56 1.77
N ALA A 131 -12.59 3.99 1.51
CA ALA A 131 -11.92 3.12 2.47
C ALA A 131 -11.70 3.81 3.82
N SER A 132 -11.32 5.08 3.82
CA SER A 132 -11.14 5.85 5.07
C SER A 132 -12.43 6.07 5.86
N GLN A 133 -13.58 6.01 5.20
CA GLN A 133 -14.90 6.08 5.87
C GLN A 133 -15.32 4.73 6.43
N LEU A 134 -14.86 3.63 5.83
CA LEU A 134 -15.23 2.27 6.22
C LEU A 134 -14.28 1.67 7.27
N ASP A 135 -13.05 2.13 7.35
CA ASP A 135 -12.03 1.64 8.29
C ASP A 135 -11.51 2.79 9.15
N GLU A 136 -11.90 2.78 10.43
CA GLU A 136 -11.53 3.82 11.41
C GLU A 136 -10.02 3.83 11.73
N SER A 137 -9.26 2.79 11.35
CA SER A 137 -7.81 2.75 11.54
C SER A 137 -7.04 3.62 10.55
N VAL A 138 -7.70 4.16 9.53
CA VAL A 138 -7.08 5.05 8.53
C VAL A 138 -6.93 6.46 9.08
N ASP A 139 -5.69 6.93 9.16
CA ASP A 139 -5.34 8.26 9.70
C ASP A 139 -5.28 9.34 8.62
N ALA A 140 -4.95 8.96 7.37
CA ALA A 140 -4.77 9.92 6.28
C ALA A 140 -5.15 9.33 4.93
N VAL A 141 -5.53 10.22 4.00
CA VAL A 141 -5.88 9.87 2.61
C VAL A 141 -5.00 10.65 1.63
N ILE A 142 -4.45 9.95 0.65
CA ILE A 142 -3.66 10.52 -0.47
C ILE A 142 -4.48 10.35 -1.75
N ALA A 143 -5.30 11.34 -2.08
CA ALA A 143 -6.13 11.32 -3.28
C ALA A 143 -5.43 12.07 -4.43
N LEU A 144 -4.85 11.32 -5.37
CA LEU A 144 -4.15 11.87 -6.52
C LEU A 144 -5.10 11.98 -7.70
N SER A 145 -5.46 13.19 -8.09
CA SER A 145 -6.37 13.46 -9.24
C SER A 145 -7.69 12.69 -9.15
N ALA A 146 -8.26 12.58 -7.96
CA ALA A 146 -9.53 11.91 -7.69
C ALA A 146 -10.72 12.79 -8.01
#